data_58cf968aaaf84bbe98d3ec4dc6fdd104
#
_entry.id   58cf968aaaf84bbe98d3ec4dc6fdd104
#
_cell.length_a   1.000
_cell.length_b   1.000
_cell.length_c   1.000
_cell.angle_alpha   90.00
_cell.angle_beta   90.00
_cell.angle_gamma   90.00
#
_symmetry.space_group_name_H-M   'P 1'
#
loop_
_entity.id
_entity.type
_entity.pdbx_description
1 polymer ?
#
loop_
_entity_poly.entity_id
_entity_poly.type
_entity_poly.pdbx_seq_one_letter_code
_entity_poly.pdbx_strand_id
1 'polypeptide(L)'
;RIMSVSQIAMVGAFLGGFVTGGFWALGPVAANSNGLDAGQVGIFMAVTLLGGAALQYPLGRLSDFIDRRLVIAGLAVVGFIICIIAVQPFFEGPSFIFITMFLFGGLVFPLYALCLAHANDNTDLSVIEIGSGVLMMNSLGSVFGPIVVSSLIKYTQHALFIVSALAFFILACWTVYRIKFHKVDREHFMPFVSVSKTTHEVIEVGIDEEEPVDSEEASVVESATEPVTEYVPAFGLEQDSTSAAFGEHEPKPDT
;
A
#
# COMPACT_ATOMS: atom_id res chain seq x y z
N ARG A 1 -20.09 12.35 -4.00
CA ARG A 1 -19.51 13.21 -2.97
C ARG A 1 -17.99 12.97 -2.85
N ILE A 2 -17.49 11.73 -2.82
CA ILE A 2 -16.05 11.38 -2.73
C ILE A 2 -15.25 11.86 -3.97
N MET A 3 -15.80 11.76 -5.18
CA MET A 3 -15.12 12.23 -6.41
C MET A 3 -14.99 13.76 -6.53
N SER A 4 -15.65 14.54 -5.69
CA SER A 4 -15.47 16.00 -5.65
C SER A 4 -14.26 16.46 -4.84
N VAL A 5 -13.70 15.57 -4.00
CA VAL A 5 -12.64 15.89 -3.05
C VAL A 5 -11.36 16.28 -3.79
N SER A 6 -10.60 15.37 -4.30
CA SER A 6 -9.45 15.67 -5.14
C SER A 6 -9.34 14.63 -6.25
N GLN A 7 -9.62 15.03 -7.47
CA GLN A 7 -9.55 14.12 -8.62
C GLN A 7 -8.13 13.60 -8.85
N ILE A 8 -7.09 14.36 -8.51
CA ILE A 8 -5.70 13.92 -8.61
C ILE A 8 -5.44 12.78 -7.60
N ALA A 9 -5.90 12.94 -6.35
CA ALA A 9 -5.73 11.92 -5.32
C ALA A 9 -6.47 10.61 -5.68
N MET A 10 -7.71 10.73 -6.15
CA MET A 10 -8.53 9.56 -6.50
C MET A 10 -7.97 8.77 -7.68
N VAL A 11 -7.59 9.47 -8.76
CA VAL A 11 -6.97 8.84 -9.94
C VAL A 11 -5.57 8.29 -9.58
N GLY A 12 -4.79 9.05 -8.82
CA GLY A 12 -3.47 8.62 -8.36
C GLY A 12 -3.54 7.38 -7.46
N ALA A 13 -4.48 7.32 -6.52
CA ALA A 13 -4.70 6.17 -5.66
C ALA A 13 -5.16 4.94 -6.47
N PHE A 14 -6.07 5.12 -7.42
CA PHE A 14 -6.52 4.03 -8.29
C PHE A 14 -5.36 3.48 -9.13
N LEU A 15 -4.61 4.34 -9.82
CA LEU A 15 -3.48 3.91 -10.65
C LEU A 15 -2.33 3.36 -9.82
N GLY A 16 -2.06 3.92 -8.64
CA GLY A 16 -1.11 3.37 -7.68
C GLY A 16 -1.50 1.98 -7.21
N GLY A 17 -2.76 1.78 -6.85
CA GLY A 17 -3.33 0.46 -6.53
C GLY A 17 -3.23 -0.51 -7.70
N PHE A 18 -3.55 -0.06 -8.91
CA PHE A 18 -3.47 -0.84 -10.13
C PHE A 18 -2.05 -1.38 -10.38
N VAL A 19 -1.02 -0.55 -10.25
CA VAL A 19 0.38 -0.95 -10.39
C VAL A 19 0.82 -1.86 -9.25
N THR A 20 0.51 -1.50 -7.99
CA THR A 20 0.89 -2.33 -6.82
C THR A 20 0.19 -3.68 -6.82
N GLY A 21 -1.10 -3.75 -7.17
CA GLY A 21 -1.84 -5.00 -7.29
C GLY A 21 -1.26 -5.91 -8.35
N GLY A 22 -0.95 -5.36 -9.54
CA GLY A 22 -0.26 -6.08 -10.61
C GLY A 22 1.10 -6.63 -10.18
N PHE A 23 1.88 -5.83 -9.46
CA PHE A 23 3.18 -6.25 -8.90
C PHE A 23 3.03 -7.38 -7.88
N TRP A 24 2.16 -7.23 -6.89
CA TRP A 24 1.99 -8.26 -5.84
C TRP A 24 1.52 -9.60 -6.41
N ALA A 25 0.59 -9.57 -7.36
CA ALA A 25 0.05 -10.80 -7.93
C ALA A 25 0.97 -11.46 -8.95
N LEU A 26 1.66 -10.69 -9.78
CA LEU A 26 2.37 -11.19 -10.95
C LEU A 26 3.87 -10.83 -10.98
N GLY A 27 4.37 -10.11 -9.99
CA GLY A 27 5.80 -9.80 -9.86
C GLY A 27 6.69 -11.03 -9.87
N PRO A 28 6.43 -12.08 -9.05
CA PRO A 28 7.21 -13.31 -9.09
C PRO A 28 7.17 -14.01 -10.46
N VAL A 29 6.02 -13.99 -11.13
CA VAL A 29 5.87 -14.57 -12.47
C VAL A 29 6.67 -13.77 -13.49
N ALA A 30 6.60 -12.44 -13.44
CA ALA A 30 7.38 -11.56 -14.31
C ALA A 30 8.90 -11.74 -14.09
N ALA A 31 9.34 -11.86 -12.83
CA ALA A 31 10.73 -12.11 -12.50
C ALA A 31 11.22 -13.45 -13.07
N ASN A 32 10.46 -14.52 -12.89
CA ASN A 32 10.77 -15.83 -13.44
C ASN A 32 10.79 -15.84 -14.99
N SER A 33 9.83 -15.14 -15.63
CA SER A 33 9.78 -15.00 -17.09
C SER A 33 10.99 -14.23 -17.66
N ASN A 34 11.63 -13.40 -16.86
CA ASN A 34 12.88 -12.72 -17.19
C ASN A 34 14.14 -13.54 -16.79
N GLY A 35 13.98 -14.83 -16.51
CA GLY A 35 15.08 -15.77 -16.27
C GLY A 35 15.66 -15.77 -14.85
N LEU A 36 15.01 -15.16 -13.86
CA LEU A 36 15.44 -15.20 -12.48
C LEU A 36 15.08 -16.53 -11.85
N ASP A 37 16.02 -17.15 -11.13
CA ASP A 37 15.76 -18.33 -10.32
C ASP A 37 14.94 -18.01 -9.03
N ALA A 38 14.50 -19.03 -8.32
CA ALA A 38 13.63 -18.86 -7.13
C ALA A 38 14.26 -17.99 -6.03
N GLY A 39 15.59 -18.07 -5.83
CA GLY A 39 16.30 -17.21 -4.88
C GLY A 39 16.33 -15.74 -5.34
N GLN A 40 16.61 -15.54 -6.61
CA GLN A 40 16.61 -14.20 -7.24
C GLN A 40 15.22 -13.56 -7.28
N VAL A 41 14.15 -14.36 -7.42
CA VAL A 41 12.77 -13.86 -7.29
C VAL A 41 12.52 -13.32 -5.88
N GLY A 42 13.01 -14.01 -4.84
CA GLY A 42 12.94 -13.50 -3.47
C GLY A 42 13.67 -12.16 -3.30
N ILE A 43 14.87 -12.03 -3.85
CA ILE A 43 15.65 -10.78 -3.86
C ILE A 43 14.91 -9.68 -4.63
N PHE A 44 14.36 -9.99 -5.79
CA PHE A 44 13.55 -9.07 -6.61
C PHE A 44 12.41 -8.44 -5.79
N MET A 45 11.64 -9.28 -5.08
CA MET A 45 10.54 -8.80 -4.21
C MET A 45 11.07 -7.95 -3.04
N ALA A 46 12.12 -8.42 -2.36
CA ALA A 46 12.71 -7.74 -1.22
C ALA A 46 13.30 -6.37 -1.60
N VAL A 47 14.04 -6.30 -2.71
CA VAL A 47 14.65 -5.06 -3.20
C VAL A 47 13.58 -4.03 -3.59
N THR A 48 12.46 -4.47 -4.16
CA THR A 48 11.33 -3.58 -4.47
C THR A 48 10.73 -2.98 -3.20
N LEU A 49 10.54 -3.79 -2.16
CA LEU A 49 10.06 -3.31 -0.86
C LEU A 49 11.05 -2.35 -0.19
N LEU A 50 12.35 -2.69 -0.23
CA LEU A 50 13.41 -1.83 0.30
C LEU A 50 13.45 -0.48 -0.43
N GLY A 51 13.26 -0.46 -1.73
CA GLY A 51 13.13 0.77 -2.51
C GLY A 51 11.98 1.63 -2.01
N GLY A 52 10.82 1.01 -1.80
CA GLY A 52 9.64 1.68 -1.23
C GLY A 52 9.92 2.29 0.13
N ALA A 53 10.47 1.52 1.06
CA ALA A 53 10.80 1.98 2.39
C ALA A 53 11.86 3.10 2.38
N ALA A 54 12.91 2.97 1.55
CA ALA A 54 14.01 3.93 1.47
C ALA A 54 13.57 5.28 0.90
N LEU A 55 12.73 5.29 -0.15
CA LEU A 55 12.31 6.52 -0.82
C LEU A 55 11.04 7.14 -0.23
N GLN A 56 10.29 6.43 0.62
CA GLN A 56 9.07 6.94 1.24
C GLN A 56 9.34 8.20 2.08
N TYR A 57 10.35 8.17 2.93
CA TYR A 57 10.72 9.32 3.76
C TYR A 57 11.22 10.53 2.96
N PRO A 58 12.22 10.42 2.05
CA PRO A 58 12.67 11.58 1.27
C PRO A 58 11.59 12.14 0.35
N LEU A 59 10.75 11.30 -0.26
CA LEU A 59 9.65 11.77 -1.11
C LEU A 59 8.53 12.41 -0.29
N GLY A 60 8.23 11.88 0.89
CA GLY A 60 7.32 12.49 1.84
C GLY A 60 7.79 13.89 2.22
N ARG A 61 9.03 14.04 2.68
CA ARG A 61 9.61 15.36 2.99
C ARG A 61 9.61 16.30 1.79
N LEU A 62 9.95 15.81 0.61
CA LEU A 62 9.91 16.63 -0.60
C LEU A 62 8.51 17.20 -0.85
N SER A 63 7.47 16.41 -0.58
CA SER A 63 6.08 16.82 -0.74
C SER A 63 5.61 17.86 0.28
N ASP A 64 6.32 18.03 1.40
CA ASP A 64 6.04 19.06 2.39
C ASP A 64 6.62 20.44 1.99
N PHE A 65 7.69 20.44 1.17
CA PHE A 65 8.33 21.66 0.70
C PHE A 65 7.84 22.13 -0.68
N ILE A 66 7.35 21.21 -1.50
CA ILE A 66 6.92 21.46 -2.88
C ILE A 66 5.43 21.10 -3.00
N ASP A 67 4.73 21.75 -3.91
CA ASP A 67 3.34 21.38 -4.23
C ASP A 67 3.21 19.87 -4.50
N ARG A 68 2.41 19.18 -3.69
CA ARG A 68 2.22 17.72 -3.75
C ARG A 68 1.80 17.23 -5.14
N ARG A 69 1.11 18.07 -5.92
CA ARG A 69 0.76 17.76 -7.32
C ARG A 69 1.98 17.66 -8.21
N LEU A 70 2.98 18.53 -8.00
CA LEU A 70 4.23 18.49 -8.74
C LEU A 70 5.04 17.24 -8.37
N VAL A 71 5.03 16.84 -7.10
CA VAL A 71 5.69 15.62 -6.63
C VAL A 71 5.01 14.39 -7.26
N ILE A 72 3.68 14.31 -7.24
CA ILE A 72 2.93 13.21 -7.87
C ILE A 72 3.19 13.17 -9.38
N ALA A 73 3.20 14.32 -10.06
CA ALA A 73 3.50 14.40 -11.48
C ALA A 73 4.95 13.94 -11.77
N GLY A 74 5.91 14.42 -10.97
CA GLY A 74 7.32 14.02 -11.08
C GLY A 74 7.53 12.52 -10.89
N LEU A 75 6.90 11.95 -9.84
CA LEU A 75 6.87 10.49 -9.61
C LEU A 75 6.31 9.72 -10.79
N ALA A 76 5.20 10.19 -11.37
CA ALA A 76 4.58 9.55 -12.51
C ALA A 76 5.47 9.60 -13.76
N VAL A 77 6.12 10.74 -14.03
CA VAL A 77 7.07 10.88 -15.16
C VAL A 77 8.29 9.99 -14.96
N VAL A 78 8.91 10.01 -13.79
CA VAL A 78 10.09 9.18 -13.49
C VAL A 78 9.73 7.70 -13.52
N GLY A 79 8.57 7.33 -12.97
CA GLY A 79 8.05 5.95 -13.01
C GLY A 79 7.81 5.45 -14.43
N PHE A 80 7.25 6.31 -15.29
CA PHE A 80 7.11 6.00 -16.72
C PHE A 80 8.48 5.75 -17.38
N ILE A 81 9.46 6.63 -17.18
CA ILE A 81 10.80 6.50 -17.74
C ILE A 81 11.47 5.21 -17.26
N ILE A 82 11.42 4.89 -15.96
CA ILE A 82 11.98 3.66 -15.40
C ILE A 82 11.34 2.42 -16.03
N CYS A 83 10.03 2.40 -16.18
CA CYS A 83 9.34 1.28 -16.81
C CYS A 83 9.70 1.13 -18.30
N ILE A 84 9.88 2.23 -19.03
CA ILE A 84 10.33 2.19 -20.43
C ILE A 84 11.77 1.66 -20.53
N ILE A 85 12.66 2.10 -19.64
CA ILE A 85 14.05 1.60 -19.58
C ILE A 85 14.06 0.10 -19.26
N ALA A 86 13.18 -0.37 -18.35
CA ALA A 86 13.08 -1.78 -17.99
C ALA A 86 12.66 -2.72 -19.13
N VAL A 87 12.04 -2.19 -20.18
CA VAL A 87 11.63 -2.95 -21.37
C VAL A 87 12.73 -3.02 -22.43
N GLN A 88 13.80 -2.22 -22.31
CA GLN A 88 14.83 -2.14 -23.34
C GLN A 88 15.78 -3.35 -23.34
N PRO A 89 16.06 -3.98 -24.48
CA PRO A 89 16.91 -5.18 -24.56
C PRO A 89 18.40 -4.92 -24.26
N PHE A 90 18.83 -3.66 -24.19
CA PHE A 90 20.22 -3.31 -23.89
C PHE A 90 20.57 -3.42 -22.40
N PHE A 91 19.57 -3.54 -21.53
CA PHE A 91 19.73 -3.53 -20.09
C PHE A 91 19.32 -4.89 -19.49
N GLU A 92 19.97 -5.95 -19.97
CA GLU A 92 19.74 -7.31 -19.50
C GLU A 92 20.70 -7.67 -18.34
N GLY A 93 20.19 -8.45 -17.41
CA GLY A 93 20.98 -9.00 -16.30
C GLY A 93 20.36 -8.75 -14.92
N PRO A 94 20.64 -9.65 -13.95
CA PRO A 94 20.01 -9.61 -12.62
C PRO A 94 20.25 -8.28 -11.89
N SER A 95 21.46 -7.75 -11.94
CA SER A 95 21.82 -6.51 -11.26
C SER A 95 21.01 -5.31 -11.76
N PHE A 96 20.81 -5.22 -13.06
CA PHE A 96 20.02 -4.15 -13.66
C PHE A 96 18.54 -4.26 -13.24
N ILE A 97 17.98 -5.47 -13.28
CA ILE A 97 16.61 -5.74 -12.85
C ILE A 97 16.42 -5.32 -11.38
N PHE A 98 17.36 -5.65 -10.49
CA PHE A 98 17.28 -5.29 -9.09
C PHE A 98 17.33 -3.77 -8.83
N ILE A 99 18.22 -3.04 -9.53
CA ILE A 99 18.27 -1.57 -9.44
C ILE A 99 16.96 -0.96 -9.94
N THR A 100 16.47 -1.44 -11.07
CA THR A 100 15.19 -0.98 -11.65
C THR A 100 14.03 -1.22 -10.69
N MET A 101 13.99 -2.39 -10.04
CA MET A 101 12.94 -2.74 -9.09
C MET A 101 13.05 -1.95 -7.78
N PHE A 102 14.25 -1.64 -7.32
CA PHE A 102 14.45 -0.72 -6.19
C PHE A 102 13.84 0.66 -6.47
N LEU A 103 14.16 1.23 -7.64
CA LEU A 103 13.60 2.52 -8.05
C LEU A 103 12.10 2.45 -8.28
N PHE A 104 11.62 1.41 -8.94
CA PHE A 104 10.20 1.17 -9.19
C PHE A 104 9.40 1.12 -7.88
N GLY A 105 9.84 0.31 -6.91
CA GLY A 105 9.22 0.21 -5.59
C GLY A 105 9.22 1.56 -4.86
N GLY A 106 10.34 2.28 -4.93
CA GLY A 106 10.51 3.59 -4.35
C GLY A 106 9.57 4.67 -4.89
N LEU A 107 9.04 4.48 -6.10
CA LEU A 107 8.05 5.39 -6.69
C LEU A 107 6.61 4.94 -6.46
N VAL A 108 6.36 3.64 -6.52
CA VAL A 108 5.00 3.08 -6.45
C VAL A 108 4.44 3.10 -5.04
N PHE A 109 5.24 2.68 -4.03
CA PHE A 109 4.72 2.56 -2.66
C PHE A 109 4.41 3.90 -1.99
N PRO A 110 5.23 4.97 -2.12
CA PRO A 110 4.89 6.27 -1.54
C PRO A 110 3.69 6.95 -2.21
N LEU A 111 3.34 6.56 -3.44
CA LEU A 111 2.28 7.22 -4.21
C LEU A 111 0.93 7.24 -3.49
N TYR A 112 0.58 6.16 -2.78
CA TYR A 112 -0.65 6.10 -1.99
C TYR A 112 -0.66 7.16 -0.88
N ALA A 113 0.40 7.25 -0.09
CA ALA A 113 0.50 8.20 1.00
C ALA A 113 0.51 9.66 0.50
N LEU A 114 1.17 9.93 -0.64
CA LEU A 114 1.14 11.24 -1.29
C LEU A 114 -0.26 11.61 -1.79
N CYS A 115 -0.99 10.66 -2.35
CA CYS A 115 -2.38 10.88 -2.77
C CYS A 115 -3.30 11.15 -1.58
N LEU A 116 -3.12 10.42 -0.47
CA LEU A 116 -3.87 10.63 0.77
C LEU A 116 -3.58 12.01 1.35
N ALA A 117 -2.32 12.38 1.48
CA ALA A 117 -1.91 13.69 1.97
C ALA A 117 -2.45 14.83 1.07
N HIS A 118 -2.38 14.66 -0.27
CA HIS A 118 -2.95 15.63 -1.20
C HIS A 118 -4.48 15.74 -1.10
N ALA A 119 -5.18 14.65 -0.80
CA ALA A 119 -6.63 14.69 -0.58
C ALA A 119 -6.98 15.47 0.69
N ASN A 120 -6.24 15.26 1.78
CA ASN A 120 -6.44 15.95 3.05
C ASN A 120 -6.23 17.46 2.93
N ASP A 121 -5.24 17.92 2.14
CA ASP A 121 -4.98 19.35 1.96
C ASP A 121 -6.07 20.11 1.19
N ASN A 122 -6.97 19.42 0.51
CA ASN A 122 -7.88 20.04 -0.45
C ASN A 122 -9.37 19.82 -0.13
N THR A 123 -9.70 19.50 1.12
CA THR A 123 -11.09 19.24 1.51
C THR A 123 -11.33 19.45 3.00
N ASP A 124 -12.53 19.90 3.34
CA ASP A 124 -13.02 20.05 4.72
C ASP A 124 -13.73 18.79 5.24
N LEU A 125 -13.56 17.63 4.58
CA LEU A 125 -14.12 16.36 5.03
C LEU A 125 -13.24 15.78 6.15
N SER A 126 -13.82 14.92 6.99
CA SER A 126 -13.05 14.23 8.02
C SER A 126 -11.94 13.34 7.43
N VAL A 127 -10.81 13.22 8.13
CA VAL A 127 -9.66 12.40 7.71
C VAL A 127 -10.09 10.96 7.45
N ILE A 128 -11.06 10.44 8.22
CA ILE A 128 -11.62 9.10 8.08
C ILE A 128 -12.38 8.94 6.74
N GLU A 129 -13.20 9.93 6.38
CA GLU A 129 -13.94 9.90 5.10
C GLU A 129 -13.00 9.95 3.90
N ILE A 130 -11.98 10.81 3.98
CA ILE A 130 -10.96 10.93 2.94
C ILE A 130 -10.15 9.64 2.82
N GLY A 131 -9.65 9.15 3.95
CA GLY A 131 -8.86 7.91 4.02
C GLY A 131 -9.61 6.71 3.45
N SER A 132 -10.87 6.54 3.82
CA SER A 132 -11.73 5.46 3.31
C SER A 132 -11.96 5.58 1.80
N GLY A 133 -12.17 6.79 1.29
CA GLY A 133 -12.36 7.04 -0.14
C GLY A 133 -11.11 6.75 -0.98
N VAL A 134 -9.95 7.23 -0.52
CA VAL A 134 -8.65 7.00 -1.18
C VAL A 134 -8.30 5.51 -1.14
N LEU A 135 -8.52 4.84 0.01
CA LEU A 135 -8.29 3.40 0.18
C LEU A 135 -9.20 2.58 -0.75
N MET A 136 -10.47 2.95 -0.86
CA MET A 136 -11.42 2.29 -1.78
C MET A 136 -10.95 2.39 -3.23
N MET A 137 -10.50 3.57 -3.69
CA MET A 137 -9.96 3.74 -5.04
C MET A 137 -8.70 2.91 -5.27
N ASN A 138 -7.79 2.88 -4.29
CA ASN A 138 -6.59 2.05 -4.34
C ASN A 138 -6.93 0.55 -4.41
N SER A 139 -7.90 0.10 -3.61
CA SER A 139 -8.35 -1.30 -3.61
C SER A 139 -8.99 -1.70 -4.94
N LEU A 140 -9.81 -0.84 -5.53
CA LEU A 140 -10.35 -1.06 -6.87
C LEU A 140 -9.23 -1.19 -7.90
N GLY A 141 -8.25 -0.29 -7.88
CA GLY A 141 -7.08 -0.40 -8.75
C GLY A 141 -6.35 -1.73 -8.58
N SER A 142 -6.15 -2.16 -7.33
CA SER A 142 -5.46 -3.42 -7.00
C SER A 142 -6.17 -4.68 -7.52
N VAL A 143 -7.48 -4.62 -7.73
CA VAL A 143 -8.24 -5.72 -8.37
C VAL A 143 -8.04 -5.74 -9.89
N PHE A 144 -8.06 -4.58 -10.53
CA PHE A 144 -7.95 -4.50 -11.99
C PHE A 144 -6.52 -4.69 -12.50
N GLY A 145 -5.52 -4.28 -11.73
CA GLY A 145 -4.10 -4.41 -12.12
C GLY A 145 -3.70 -5.82 -12.55
N PRO A 146 -3.88 -6.84 -11.69
CA PRO A 146 -3.55 -8.23 -12.02
C PRO A 146 -4.28 -8.74 -13.25
N ILE A 147 -5.54 -8.35 -13.46
CA ILE A 147 -6.35 -8.78 -14.60
C ILE A 147 -5.72 -8.30 -15.91
N VAL A 148 -5.32 -7.03 -15.97
CA VAL A 148 -4.70 -6.45 -17.17
C VAL A 148 -3.30 -7.03 -17.39
N VAL A 149 -2.47 -7.11 -16.35
CA VAL A 149 -1.12 -7.69 -16.47
C VAL A 149 -1.19 -9.15 -16.91
N SER A 150 -2.08 -9.96 -16.32
CA SER A 150 -2.22 -11.39 -16.67
C SER A 150 -2.68 -11.60 -18.11
N SER A 151 -3.51 -10.71 -18.65
CA SER A 151 -3.94 -10.79 -20.03
C SER A 151 -2.79 -10.56 -21.01
N LEU A 152 -1.81 -9.75 -20.63
CA LEU A 152 -0.67 -9.38 -21.49
C LEU A 152 0.57 -10.27 -21.29
N ILE A 153 0.73 -10.89 -20.09
CA ILE A 153 1.95 -11.65 -19.75
C ILE A 153 2.18 -12.86 -20.69
N LYS A 154 1.11 -13.41 -21.27
CA LYS A 154 1.18 -14.49 -22.26
C LYS A 154 1.78 -14.06 -23.61
N TYR A 155 1.85 -12.76 -23.88
CA TYR A 155 2.40 -12.22 -25.13
C TYR A 155 3.80 -11.63 -24.95
N THR A 156 4.14 -11.17 -23.73
CA THR A 156 5.45 -10.57 -23.44
C THR A 156 5.85 -10.73 -21.99
N GLN A 157 7.12 -11.07 -21.76
CA GLN A 157 7.73 -11.14 -20.43
C GLN A 157 7.76 -9.77 -19.72
N HIS A 158 7.70 -8.67 -20.47
CA HIS A 158 7.74 -7.30 -19.96
C HIS A 158 6.34 -6.73 -19.64
N ALA A 159 5.29 -7.57 -19.63
CA ALA A 159 3.90 -7.14 -19.42
C ALA A 159 3.72 -6.24 -18.19
N LEU A 160 4.35 -6.61 -17.05
CA LEU A 160 4.29 -5.82 -15.82
C LEU A 160 4.78 -4.38 -16.03
N PHE A 161 5.93 -4.21 -16.68
CA PHE A 161 6.51 -2.89 -16.93
C PHE A 161 5.73 -2.09 -17.96
N ILE A 162 5.23 -2.72 -19.02
CA ILE A 162 4.43 -2.07 -20.06
C ILE A 162 3.13 -1.53 -19.47
N VAL A 163 2.44 -2.35 -18.69
CA VAL A 163 1.17 -1.96 -18.05
C VAL A 163 1.40 -0.87 -16.99
N SER A 164 2.48 -0.98 -16.23
CA SER A 164 2.87 0.05 -15.26
C SER A 164 3.27 1.36 -15.95
N ALA A 165 4.01 1.30 -17.07
CA ALA A 165 4.34 2.47 -17.87
C ALA A 165 3.09 3.20 -18.34
N LEU A 166 2.10 2.46 -18.86
CA LEU A 166 0.83 3.05 -19.28
C LEU A 166 0.10 3.73 -18.12
N ALA A 167 0.05 3.09 -16.96
CA ALA A 167 -0.57 3.65 -15.77
C ALA A 167 0.13 4.95 -15.32
N PHE A 168 1.46 4.97 -15.27
CA PHE A 168 2.24 6.16 -14.95
C PHE A 168 2.08 7.27 -15.99
N PHE A 169 2.03 6.92 -17.27
CA PHE A 169 1.78 7.88 -18.34
C PHE A 169 0.41 8.56 -18.19
N ILE A 170 -0.63 7.76 -17.95
CA ILE A 170 -1.98 8.28 -17.71
C ILE A 170 -1.99 9.21 -16.48
N LEU A 171 -1.32 8.80 -15.39
CA LEU A 171 -1.22 9.61 -14.18
C LEU A 171 -0.48 10.93 -14.43
N ALA A 172 0.64 10.90 -15.16
CA ALA A 172 1.41 12.09 -15.51
C ALA A 172 0.58 13.06 -16.35
N CYS A 173 -0.05 12.58 -17.42
CA CYS A 173 -0.91 13.39 -18.28
C CYS A 173 -2.08 14.01 -17.50
N TRP A 174 -2.74 13.20 -16.67
CA TRP A 174 -3.86 13.67 -15.84
C TRP A 174 -3.44 14.74 -14.85
N THR A 175 -2.34 14.51 -14.13
CA THR A 175 -1.86 15.44 -13.11
C THR A 175 -1.39 16.75 -13.75
N VAL A 176 -0.64 16.69 -14.87
CA VAL A 176 -0.20 17.88 -15.60
C VAL A 176 -1.40 18.65 -16.16
N TYR A 177 -2.40 17.97 -16.70
CA TYR A 177 -3.64 18.60 -17.15
C TYR A 177 -4.32 19.36 -16.00
N ARG A 178 -4.45 18.74 -14.84
CA ARG A 178 -5.08 19.34 -13.66
C ARG A 178 -4.29 20.54 -13.11
N ILE A 179 -2.96 20.47 -13.10
CA ILE A 179 -2.11 21.59 -12.67
C ILE A 179 -2.32 22.82 -13.56
N LYS A 180 -2.44 22.62 -14.88
CA LYS A 180 -2.62 23.72 -15.84
C LYS A 180 -3.99 24.36 -15.77
N PHE A 181 -5.04 23.57 -15.55
CA PHE A 181 -6.42 24.05 -15.69
C PHE A 181 -7.14 24.33 -14.36
N HIS A 182 -6.58 23.91 -13.21
CA HIS A 182 -7.17 24.12 -11.90
C HIS A 182 -6.15 24.66 -10.90
N LYS A 183 -6.21 25.96 -10.65
CA LYS A 183 -5.46 26.60 -9.56
C LYS A 183 -6.15 26.25 -8.24
N VAL A 184 -5.39 25.81 -7.23
CA VAL A 184 -5.86 25.62 -5.86
C VAL A 184 -5.09 26.57 -4.97
N ASP A 185 -5.79 27.24 -4.07
CA ASP A 185 -5.18 28.08 -3.05
C ASP A 185 -4.39 27.24 -2.05
N ARG A 186 -3.23 27.76 -1.59
CA ARG A 186 -2.21 27.02 -0.83
C ARG A 186 -2.37 27.17 0.69
N GLU A 187 -3.55 27.45 1.20
CA GLU A 187 -3.67 27.93 2.58
C GLU A 187 -3.52 26.87 3.70
N HIS A 188 -3.57 25.56 3.42
CA HIS A 188 -3.48 24.54 4.47
C HIS A 188 -2.64 23.33 4.03
N PHE A 189 -1.35 23.32 4.35
CA PHE A 189 -0.50 22.13 4.20
C PHE A 189 -0.33 21.42 5.55
N MET A 190 -0.85 20.21 5.67
CA MET A 190 -0.53 19.33 6.79
C MET A 190 0.78 18.58 6.55
N PRO A 191 1.63 18.33 7.58
CA PRO A 191 2.88 17.60 7.41
C PRO A 191 2.60 16.14 6.97
N PHE A 192 3.54 15.59 6.18
CA PHE A 192 3.44 14.22 5.68
C PHE A 192 3.59 13.20 6.79
N VAL A 193 2.60 12.32 6.95
CA VAL A 193 2.66 11.16 7.84
C VAL A 193 2.75 9.89 7.00
N SER A 194 3.75 9.07 7.27
CA SER A 194 3.94 7.77 6.60
C SER A 194 2.94 6.75 7.13
N VAL A 195 1.82 6.57 6.44
CA VAL A 195 0.76 5.67 6.86
C VAL A 195 0.83 4.35 6.08
N SER A 196 0.88 3.23 6.80
CA SER A 196 0.72 1.90 6.20
C SER A 196 -0.75 1.62 5.89
N LYS A 197 -1.04 0.98 4.75
CA LYS A 197 -2.41 0.66 4.28
C LYS A 197 -3.25 -0.20 5.25
N THR A 198 -2.61 -0.80 6.25
CA THR A 198 -3.22 -1.77 7.16
C THR A 198 -3.18 -1.35 8.64
N THR A 199 -2.81 -0.11 8.97
CA THR A 199 -2.54 0.29 10.34
C THR A 199 -3.68 1.11 10.94
N HIS A 200 -3.94 0.92 12.23
CA HIS A 200 -4.86 1.72 13.06
C HIS A 200 -4.45 3.20 13.19
N GLU A 201 -3.23 3.57 12.78
CA GLU A 201 -2.70 4.94 12.82
C GLU A 201 -3.55 5.97 12.04
N VAL A 202 -4.28 5.53 11.00
CA VAL A 202 -5.24 6.41 10.30
C VAL A 202 -6.37 6.86 11.21
N ILE A 203 -6.70 6.06 12.22
CA ILE A 203 -7.74 6.34 13.21
C ILE A 203 -7.21 7.30 14.28
N GLU A 204 -5.95 7.12 14.74
CA GLU A 204 -5.34 7.99 15.74
C GLU A 204 -5.15 9.42 15.24
N VAL A 205 -4.67 9.61 14.01
CA VAL A 205 -4.52 10.95 13.41
C VAL A 205 -5.89 11.66 13.25
N GLY A 206 -6.98 10.91 13.11
CA GLY A 206 -8.33 11.47 13.04
C GLY A 206 -8.93 11.84 14.40
N ILE A 207 -8.40 11.27 15.50
CA ILE A 207 -8.93 11.52 16.87
C ILE A 207 -8.30 12.80 17.45
N ASP A 208 -7.04 13.10 17.11
CA ASP A 208 -6.34 14.30 17.64
C ASP A 208 -6.88 15.62 17.06
N GLU A 209 -7.71 15.60 16.01
CA GLU A 209 -8.32 16.78 15.39
C GLU A 209 -9.78 17.03 15.83
N GLU A 210 -10.40 16.14 16.58
CA GLU A 210 -11.70 16.43 17.20
C GLU A 210 -11.51 17.36 18.39
N GLU A 211 -12.17 18.53 18.34
CA GLU A 211 -12.23 19.50 19.44
C GLU A 211 -12.58 18.79 20.77
N PRO A 212 -12.10 19.29 21.91
CA PRO A 212 -12.39 18.66 23.21
C PRO A 212 -13.90 18.54 23.39
N VAL A 213 -14.37 17.29 23.42
CA VAL A 213 -15.75 16.96 23.74
C VAL A 213 -16.12 17.64 25.05
N ASP A 214 -17.19 18.45 25.03
CA ASP A 214 -17.66 19.15 26.22
C ASP A 214 -17.75 18.16 27.40
N SER A 215 -17.31 18.61 28.56
CA SER A 215 -17.17 17.78 29.77
C SER A 215 -18.45 17.07 30.23
N GLU A 216 -19.61 17.43 29.69
CA GLU A 216 -20.89 16.76 29.93
C GLU A 216 -21.08 15.48 29.11
N GLU A 217 -20.51 15.39 27.86
CA GLU A 217 -20.61 14.17 27.06
C GLU A 217 -19.60 13.10 27.52
N ALA A 218 -18.43 13.50 28.04
CA ALA A 218 -17.44 12.58 28.58
C ALA A 218 -18.00 11.75 29.77
N SER A 219 -18.89 12.31 30.58
CA SER A 219 -19.51 11.61 31.72
C SER A 219 -20.50 10.52 31.28
N VAL A 220 -21.09 10.63 30.09
CA VAL A 220 -22.04 9.64 29.57
C VAL A 220 -21.27 8.45 28.95
N VAL A 221 -20.11 8.70 28.35
CA VAL A 221 -19.26 7.63 27.78
C VAL A 221 -18.59 6.82 28.90
N GLU A 222 -18.16 7.48 30.00
CA GLU A 222 -17.54 6.80 31.13
C GLU A 222 -18.54 5.92 31.92
N SER A 223 -19.82 6.30 31.95
CA SER A 223 -20.87 5.46 32.54
C SER A 223 -21.27 4.25 31.68
N ALA A 224 -20.94 4.25 30.39
CA ALA A 224 -21.20 3.14 29.46
C ALA A 224 -20.05 2.12 29.39
N THR A 225 -18.89 2.44 29.96
CA THR A 225 -17.72 1.56 30.02
C THR A 225 -17.53 0.92 31.40
N GLU A 226 -18.62 0.50 32.06
CA GLU A 226 -18.45 -0.48 33.12
C GLU A 226 -17.83 -1.75 32.54
N PRO A 227 -16.78 -2.31 33.18
CA PRO A 227 -16.17 -3.52 32.67
C PRO A 227 -17.21 -4.61 32.66
N VAL A 228 -17.53 -5.16 31.50
CA VAL A 228 -18.27 -6.42 31.38
C VAL A 228 -17.37 -7.48 31.99
N THR A 229 -17.49 -7.65 33.29
CA THR A 229 -16.94 -8.76 34.03
C THR A 229 -17.61 -10.02 33.48
N GLU A 230 -16.80 -10.86 32.89
CA GLU A 230 -16.96 -12.29 32.92
C GLU A 230 -18.09 -12.90 32.07
N TYR A 231 -17.89 -12.96 30.74
CA TYR A 231 -18.42 -14.10 30.03
C TYR A 231 -17.26 -15.08 29.74
N VAL A 232 -17.01 -15.99 30.69
CA VAL A 232 -16.26 -17.21 30.48
C VAL A 232 -17.23 -18.24 29.90
N PRO A 233 -17.13 -18.63 28.61
CA PRO A 233 -17.88 -19.79 28.17
C PRO A 233 -17.27 -21.01 28.87
N ALA A 234 -18.07 -21.64 29.73
CA ALA A 234 -17.78 -22.95 30.30
C ALA A 234 -17.72 -23.97 29.14
N PHE A 235 -16.56 -24.11 28.52
CA PHE A 235 -16.27 -25.27 27.72
C PHE A 235 -15.96 -26.39 28.70
N GLY A 236 -16.96 -27.24 28.97
CA GLY A 236 -16.83 -28.44 29.79
C GLY A 236 -15.78 -29.37 29.19
N LEU A 237 -14.60 -29.36 29.79
CA LEU A 237 -13.69 -30.48 29.69
C LEU A 237 -14.23 -31.56 30.63
N GLU A 238 -15.04 -32.43 30.09
CA GLU A 238 -15.37 -33.71 30.68
C GLU A 238 -14.07 -34.52 30.71
N GLN A 239 -13.44 -34.55 31.88
CA GLN A 239 -12.32 -35.45 32.15
C GLN A 239 -12.92 -36.83 32.28
N ASP A 240 -12.89 -37.60 31.22
CA ASP A 240 -13.19 -39.01 31.25
C ASP A 240 -12.01 -39.73 31.93
N SER A 241 -12.28 -40.18 33.15
CA SER A 241 -11.41 -40.98 33.99
C SER A 241 -11.42 -42.43 33.49
N THR A 242 -10.54 -42.74 32.58
CA THR A 242 -10.14 -44.13 32.31
C THR A 242 -8.61 -44.30 32.47
N SER A 243 -8.20 -44.24 33.73
CA SER A 243 -6.96 -44.84 34.19
C SER A 243 -7.23 -46.34 34.37
N ALA A 244 -6.78 -47.18 33.47
CA ALA A 244 -6.44 -48.59 33.76
C ALA A 244 -5.65 -49.17 32.58
N ALA A 245 -4.53 -49.75 32.93
CA ALA A 245 -3.85 -50.82 32.24
C ALA A 245 -3.03 -50.48 30.99
N PHE A 246 -1.78 -50.07 31.22
CA PHE A 246 -0.69 -50.65 30.44
C PHE A 246 0.49 -50.97 31.37
N GLY A 247 0.76 -52.28 31.46
CA GLY A 247 1.74 -52.92 32.34
C GLY A 247 3.17 -52.51 32.02
N GLU A 248 3.91 -52.42 33.08
CA GLU A 248 5.36 -52.42 33.12
C GLU A 248 5.92 -53.67 32.45
N HIS A 249 6.72 -53.52 31.43
CA HIS A 249 7.57 -54.60 30.91
C HIS A 249 9.04 -54.19 31.15
N GLU A 250 9.57 -54.70 32.25
CA GLU A 250 11.01 -54.76 32.54
C GLU A 250 11.71 -55.71 31.57
N PRO A 251 12.81 -55.35 30.93
CA PRO A 251 13.67 -56.32 30.25
C PRO A 251 14.65 -56.93 31.23
N LYS A 252 14.66 -58.29 31.33
CA LYS A 252 15.66 -59.12 32.03
C LYS A 252 16.98 -59.08 31.26
N PRO A 253 18.12 -59.12 31.97
CA PRO A 253 19.45 -59.25 31.36
C PRO A 253 19.71 -60.68 30.95
N ASP A 254 20.23 -60.85 29.76
CA ASP A 254 20.73 -62.13 29.26
C ASP A 254 22.12 -62.45 29.81
N THR A 255 22.24 -63.70 30.26
CA THR A 255 23.47 -64.40 30.53
C THR A 255 24.08 -64.92 29.23
#